data_240e2489676cb37269f2744faa4a771a
#
_entry.id   240e2489676cb37269f2744faa4a771a
#
_cell.length_a   1.000
_cell.length_b   1.000
_cell.length_c   1.000
_cell.angle_alpha   90.00
_cell.angle_beta   90.00
_cell.angle_gamma   90.00
#
_symmetry.space_group_name_H-M   'P 1'
#
loop_
_entity.id
_entity.type
_entity.pdbx_description
1 polymer ?
#
loop_
_entity_poly.entity_id
_entity_poly.type
_entity_poly.pdbx_seq_one_letter_code
_entity_poly.pdbx_strand_id
1 'polypeptide(L)'
;MPDLEIVTWHEGEQILKGNVSEFLDYDGDNLAAVLIANPYGGENAVTHGMNDEEFIRGDVPMTKEEVRSISLSKMKIRKSDIIYDIGAGTGSVSVESAIQAEDGQVYAVEINPEAA
;
A
#
# COMPACT_ATOMS: atom_id res chain seq x y z
N MET A 1 11.02 15.22 -18.01
CA MET A 1 10.82 14.13 -17.04
C MET A 1 11.07 14.70 -15.66
N PRO A 2 10.25 14.42 -14.67
CA PRO A 2 10.57 14.84 -13.30
C PRO A 2 11.88 14.13 -12.88
N ASP A 3 12.70 14.85 -12.12
CA ASP A 3 13.94 14.31 -11.55
C ASP A 3 13.59 13.33 -10.44
N LEU A 4 13.39 12.06 -10.80
CA LEU A 4 13.23 10.96 -9.85
C LEU A 4 14.60 10.63 -9.26
N GLU A 5 14.71 10.59 -7.96
CA GLU A 5 15.91 10.17 -7.28
C GLU A 5 15.94 8.64 -7.15
N ILE A 6 17.01 8.01 -7.60
CA ILE A 6 17.27 6.59 -7.44
C ILE A 6 18.35 6.39 -6.38
N VAL A 7 18.07 5.48 -5.46
CA VAL A 7 19.04 4.98 -4.48
C VAL A 7 19.18 3.48 -4.69
N THR A 8 20.38 3.01 -5.00
CA THR A 8 20.69 1.59 -5.13
C THR A 8 21.47 1.11 -3.92
N TRP A 9 21.17 -0.09 -3.46
CA TRP A 9 21.89 -0.75 -2.36
C TRP A 9 22.44 -2.10 -2.82
N HIS A 10 23.74 -2.32 -2.59
CA HIS A 10 24.43 -3.57 -2.88
C HIS A 10 24.91 -4.24 -1.60
N GLU A 11 25.01 -5.54 -1.61
CA GLU A 11 25.64 -6.30 -0.54
C GLU A 11 27.11 -5.87 -0.42
N GLY A 12 27.45 -5.09 0.60
CA GLY A 12 28.82 -4.76 0.92
C GLY A 12 29.30 -3.34 0.68
N GLU A 13 28.43 -2.29 0.62
CA GLU A 13 28.86 -0.90 0.86
C GLU A 13 28.72 0.15 -0.26
N GLN A 14 28.19 -0.10 -1.43
CA GLN A 14 27.98 1.00 -2.37
C GLN A 14 26.52 1.43 -2.43
N ILE A 15 26.22 2.57 -1.82
CA ILE A 15 24.98 3.29 -2.06
C ILE A 15 25.26 4.31 -3.17
N LEU A 16 24.64 4.12 -4.33
CA LEU A 16 24.65 5.08 -5.43
C LEU A 16 23.37 5.89 -5.37
N LYS A 17 23.50 7.20 -5.47
CA LYS A 17 22.37 8.14 -5.53
C LYS A 17 22.49 8.99 -6.78
N GLY A 18 21.39 9.20 -7.46
CA GLY A 18 21.37 10.07 -8.63
C GLY A 18 19.99 10.11 -9.29
N ASN A 19 19.89 10.84 -10.37
CA ASN A 19 18.67 10.92 -11.17
C ASN A 19 18.55 9.69 -12.09
N VAL A 20 17.33 9.37 -12.50
CA VAL A 20 17.04 8.23 -13.40
C VAL A 20 17.93 8.24 -14.65
N SER A 21 18.19 9.43 -15.21
CA SER A 21 19.04 9.57 -16.41
C SER A 21 20.48 9.11 -16.23
N GLU A 22 21.00 9.15 -15.02
CA GLU A 22 22.39 8.74 -14.68
C GLU A 22 22.52 7.22 -14.57
N PHE A 23 21.39 6.51 -14.46
CA PHE A 23 21.34 5.06 -14.29
C PHE A 23 20.84 4.29 -15.53
N LEU A 24 20.56 4.98 -16.64
CA LEU A 24 20.03 4.33 -17.85
C LEU A 24 20.94 3.25 -18.42
N ASP A 25 22.26 3.45 -18.30
CA ASP A 25 23.28 2.52 -18.77
C ASP A 25 24.01 1.80 -17.62
N TYR A 26 23.43 1.83 -16.41
CA TYR A 26 24.02 1.20 -15.24
C TYR A 26 23.95 -0.31 -15.34
N ASP A 27 25.11 -0.96 -15.48
CA ASP A 27 25.27 -2.42 -15.45
C ASP A 27 25.68 -2.84 -14.02
N GLY A 28 24.68 -2.96 -13.15
CA GLY A 28 24.88 -3.35 -11.76
C GLY A 28 24.80 -4.85 -11.53
N ASP A 29 25.22 -5.28 -10.35
CA ASP A 29 25.10 -6.67 -9.91
C ASP A 29 23.64 -7.14 -9.83
N ASN A 30 23.42 -8.44 -10.05
CA ASN A 30 22.09 -9.08 -10.05
C ASN A 30 21.36 -9.03 -8.69
N LEU A 31 21.99 -8.58 -7.62
CA LEU A 31 21.45 -8.44 -6.27
C LEU A 31 21.49 -6.98 -5.82
N ALA A 32 20.64 -6.15 -6.40
CA ALA A 32 20.50 -4.77 -6.01
C ALA A 32 19.09 -4.48 -5.47
N ALA A 33 18.98 -3.76 -4.38
CA ALA A 33 17.75 -3.11 -3.97
C ALA A 33 17.73 -1.68 -4.54
N VAL A 34 16.63 -1.32 -5.19
CA VAL A 34 16.48 0.02 -5.78
C VAL A 34 15.33 0.72 -5.09
N LEU A 35 15.59 1.90 -4.51
CA LEU A 35 14.57 2.80 -4.02
C LEU A 35 14.43 3.97 -4.99
N ILE A 36 13.23 4.17 -5.50
CA ILE A 36 12.89 5.31 -6.36
C ILE A 36 12.04 6.26 -5.55
N ALA A 37 12.55 7.44 -5.24
CA ALA A 37 11.80 8.51 -4.59
C ALA A 37 11.19 9.45 -5.62
N ASN A 38 9.88 9.63 -5.57
CA ASN A 38 9.17 10.63 -6.38
C ASN A 38 8.78 11.82 -5.50
N PRO A 39 9.56 12.91 -5.48
CA PRO A 39 9.23 14.08 -4.67
C PRO A 39 7.98 14.85 -5.16
N TYR A 40 7.48 14.50 -6.34
CA TYR A 40 6.28 15.10 -6.94
C TYR A 40 5.07 14.16 -6.85
N GLY A 41 5.17 13.09 -6.07
CA GLY A 41 4.04 12.22 -5.75
C GLY A 41 2.96 13.08 -5.09
N GLY A 42 1.79 13.18 -5.72
CA GLY A 42 0.69 14.00 -5.22
C GLY A 42 0.22 13.51 -3.84
N GLU A 43 -0.31 14.44 -3.06
CA GLU A 43 -0.84 14.19 -1.70
C GLU A 43 -2.03 13.20 -1.66
N ASN A 44 -2.49 12.75 -2.82
CA ASN A 44 -3.67 11.88 -2.98
C ASN A 44 -3.34 10.60 -3.76
N ALA A 45 -2.33 9.86 -3.36
CA ALA A 45 -2.17 8.51 -3.89
C ALA A 45 -3.33 7.64 -3.38
N VAL A 46 -4.30 7.38 -4.24
CA VAL A 46 -5.36 6.39 -3.96
C VAL A 46 -4.71 5.00 -4.00
N THR A 47 -4.27 4.55 -2.86
CA THR A 47 -3.61 3.25 -2.71
C THR A 47 -4.00 2.61 -1.38
N HIS A 48 -3.72 1.33 -1.25
CA HIS A 48 -3.78 0.60 0.01
C HIS A 48 -2.43 0.70 0.74
N GLY A 49 -2.42 0.30 2.00
CA GLY A 49 -1.23 0.32 2.86
C GLY A 49 -1.28 1.41 3.93
N MET A 50 -2.48 1.70 4.43
CA MET A 50 -2.65 2.53 5.62
C MET A 50 -1.98 1.87 6.82
N ASN A 51 -1.36 2.69 7.67
CA ASN A 51 -0.73 2.19 8.89
C ASN A 51 -1.81 1.71 9.90
N ASP A 52 -1.46 0.77 10.73
CA ASP A 52 -2.37 0.25 11.76
C ASP A 52 -2.83 1.34 12.73
N GLU A 53 -1.99 2.35 12.99
CA GLU A 53 -2.27 3.48 13.88
C GLU A 53 -3.30 4.47 13.33
N GLU A 54 -3.60 4.42 12.05
CA GLU A 54 -4.62 5.28 11.42
C GLU A 54 -6.05 4.79 11.71
N PHE A 55 -6.20 3.58 12.25
CA PHE A 55 -7.48 3.00 12.59
C PHE A 55 -7.78 3.11 14.09
N ILE A 56 -9.00 3.54 14.41
CA ILE A 56 -9.49 3.48 15.79
C ILE A 56 -9.81 2.01 16.10
N ARG A 57 -9.13 1.45 17.08
CA ARG A 57 -9.41 0.11 17.57
C ARG A 57 -9.38 0.07 19.09
N GLY A 58 -10.31 -0.70 19.67
CA GLY A 58 -10.24 -1.11 21.07
C GLY A 58 -9.40 -2.39 21.21
N ASP A 59 -9.87 -3.33 22.00
CA ASP A 59 -9.24 -4.65 22.19
C ASP A 59 -9.60 -5.65 21.07
N VAL A 60 -10.17 -5.18 19.96
CA VAL A 60 -10.58 -6.01 18.84
C VAL A 60 -9.38 -6.36 17.96
N PRO A 61 -9.21 -7.64 17.58
CA PRO A 61 -8.19 -8.04 16.62
C PRO A 61 -8.37 -7.31 15.28
N MET A 62 -7.28 -6.80 14.73
CA MET A 62 -7.24 -6.15 13.43
C MET A 62 -6.26 -6.87 12.51
N THR A 63 -6.61 -7.00 11.24
CA THR A 63 -5.69 -7.49 10.21
C THR A 63 -4.53 -6.52 10.09
N LYS A 64 -3.31 -7.01 10.31
CA LYS A 64 -2.09 -6.21 10.27
C LYS A 64 -1.85 -5.60 8.88
N GLU A 65 -1.23 -4.41 8.85
CA GLU A 65 -1.05 -3.61 7.64
C GLU A 65 -0.37 -4.38 6.51
N GLU A 66 0.63 -5.22 6.80
CA GLU A 66 1.31 -6.00 5.77
C GLU A 66 0.39 -7.07 5.18
N VAL A 67 -0.38 -7.77 6.02
CA VAL A 67 -1.35 -8.80 5.59
C VAL A 67 -2.49 -8.14 4.83
N ARG A 68 -2.98 -7.01 5.31
CA ARG A 68 -4.04 -6.21 4.68
C ARG A 68 -3.61 -5.73 3.29
N SER A 69 -2.42 -5.16 3.17
CA SER A 69 -1.86 -4.69 1.89
C SER A 69 -1.71 -5.81 0.88
N ILE A 70 -1.21 -6.98 1.30
CA ILE A 70 -1.08 -8.15 0.43
C ILE A 70 -2.46 -8.65 -0.01
N SER A 71 -3.43 -8.71 0.90
CA SER A 71 -4.79 -9.17 0.61
C SER A 71 -5.47 -8.27 -0.43
N LEU A 72 -5.43 -6.97 -0.23
CA LEU A 72 -6.01 -5.98 -1.14
C LEU A 72 -5.35 -6.04 -2.53
N SER A 73 -4.01 -6.16 -2.58
CA SER A 73 -3.30 -6.35 -3.85
C SER A 73 -3.76 -7.59 -4.61
N LYS A 74 -4.03 -8.69 -3.88
CA LYS A 74 -4.48 -9.96 -4.49
C LYS A 74 -5.95 -9.91 -4.93
N MET A 75 -6.78 -9.12 -4.28
CA MET A 75 -8.19 -8.90 -4.66
C MET A 75 -8.33 -8.20 -6.00
N LYS A 76 -7.36 -7.38 -6.41
CA LYS A 76 -7.37 -6.63 -7.69
C LYS A 76 -8.65 -5.80 -7.86
N ILE A 77 -8.99 -5.07 -6.82
CA ILE A 77 -10.21 -4.27 -6.75
C ILE A 77 -10.25 -3.25 -7.89
N ARG A 78 -11.41 -3.14 -8.52
CA ARG A 78 -11.72 -2.16 -9.56
C ARG A 78 -12.56 -1.02 -8.99
N LYS A 79 -12.52 0.12 -9.60
CA LYS A 79 -13.24 1.34 -9.15
C LYS A 79 -14.74 1.13 -8.92
N SER A 80 -15.38 0.27 -9.72
CA SER A 80 -16.83 0.01 -9.69
C SER A 80 -17.22 -1.31 -9.02
N ASP A 81 -16.33 -1.95 -8.30
CA ASP A 81 -16.62 -3.24 -7.69
C ASP A 81 -17.56 -3.10 -6.48
N ILE A 82 -18.39 -4.11 -6.29
CA ILE A 82 -19.21 -4.29 -5.10
C ILE A 82 -18.53 -5.34 -4.23
N ILE A 83 -18.17 -4.97 -3.01
CA ILE A 83 -17.35 -5.78 -2.12
C ILE A 83 -18.14 -6.11 -0.87
N TYR A 84 -18.05 -7.36 -0.43
CA TYR A 84 -18.62 -7.83 0.83
C TYR A 84 -17.47 -8.26 1.75
N ASP A 85 -17.30 -7.56 2.87
CA ASP A 85 -16.35 -7.89 3.93
C ASP A 85 -17.11 -8.57 5.06
N ILE A 86 -16.98 -9.89 5.16
CA ILE A 86 -17.69 -10.71 6.13
C ILE A 86 -16.78 -11.01 7.32
N GLY A 87 -17.16 -10.51 8.48
CA GLY A 87 -16.31 -10.51 9.67
C GLY A 87 -15.36 -9.30 9.65
N ALA A 88 -15.91 -8.13 9.37
CA ALA A 88 -15.14 -6.90 9.10
C ALA A 88 -14.29 -6.45 10.30
N GLY A 89 -14.64 -6.87 11.51
CA GLY A 89 -13.93 -6.49 12.72
C GLY A 89 -13.84 -4.96 12.85
N THR A 90 -12.64 -4.43 12.92
CA THR A 90 -12.39 -2.97 12.96
C THR A 90 -12.72 -2.24 11.65
N GLY A 91 -13.11 -2.94 10.61
CA GLY A 91 -13.39 -2.35 9.29
C GLY A 91 -12.15 -1.92 8.50
N SER A 92 -10.95 -2.23 8.95
CA SER A 92 -9.72 -1.77 8.30
C SER A 92 -9.58 -2.25 6.84
N VAL A 93 -9.98 -3.49 6.55
CA VAL A 93 -10.03 -4.01 5.17
C VAL A 93 -11.12 -3.34 4.37
N SER A 94 -12.30 -3.13 4.98
CA SER A 94 -13.43 -2.44 4.34
C SER A 94 -13.07 -1.01 3.93
N VAL A 95 -12.40 -0.25 4.81
CA VAL A 95 -12.01 1.15 4.54
C VAL A 95 -11.04 1.21 3.36
N GLU A 96 -9.97 0.44 3.39
CA GLU A 96 -9.00 0.45 2.30
C GLU A 96 -9.57 -0.12 0.99
N SER A 97 -10.52 -1.07 1.07
CA SER A 97 -11.27 -1.54 -0.09
C SER A 97 -12.14 -0.45 -0.70
N ALA A 98 -12.80 0.36 0.13
CA ALA A 98 -13.63 1.47 -0.31
C ALA A 98 -12.82 2.58 -0.98
N ILE A 99 -11.61 2.86 -0.50
CA ILE A 99 -10.69 3.81 -1.14
C ILE A 99 -10.35 3.38 -2.58
N GLN A 100 -10.19 2.08 -2.83
CA GLN A 100 -9.91 1.58 -4.17
C GLN A 100 -11.15 1.49 -5.06
N ALA A 101 -12.30 1.16 -4.48
CA ALA A 101 -13.58 1.07 -5.18
C ALA A 101 -14.34 2.41 -5.16
N GLU A 102 -13.71 3.48 -5.67
CA GLU A 102 -14.21 4.87 -5.62
C GLU A 102 -15.65 5.03 -6.14
N ASP A 103 -15.99 4.30 -7.21
CA ASP A 103 -17.30 4.30 -7.87
C ASP A 103 -18.16 3.09 -7.47
N GLY A 104 -17.66 2.29 -6.53
CA GLY A 104 -18.24 1.03 -6.09
C GLY A 104 -18.97 1.14 -4.75
N GLN A 105 -19.15 0.00 -4.10
CA GLN A 105 -19.76 -0.09 -2.77
C GLN A 105 -19.07 -1.18 -1.95
N VAL A 106 -18.90 -0.93 -0.65
CA VAL A 106 -18.42 -1.91 0.32
C VAL A 106 -19.50 -2.15 1.37
N TYR A 107 -19.82 -3.41 1.58
CA TYR A 107 -20.74 -3.87 2.62
C TYR A 107 -19.93 -4.61 3.68
N ALA A 108 -19.71 -3.97 4.82
CA ALA A 108 -19.05 -4.56 5.98
C ALA A 108 -20.10 -5.24 6.87
N VAL A 109 -19.88 -6.50 7.19
CA VAL A 109 -20.76 -7.28 8.06
C VAL A 109 -19.96 -7.81 9.23
N GLU A 110 -20.35 -7.42 10.44
CA GLU A 110 -19.71 -7.86 11.69
C GLU A 110 -20.79 -8.35 12.66
N ILE A 111 -20.53 -9.49 13.31
CA ILE A 111 -21.45 -10.09 14.28
C ILE A 111 -21.18 -9.61 15.71
N ASN A 112 -19.93 -9.20 15.98
CA ASN A 112 -19.53 -8.72 17.30
C ASN A 112 -19.85 -7.23 17.42
N PRO A 113 -20.81 -6.81 18.28
CA PRO A 113 -21.17 -5.40 18.43
C PRO A 113 -20.06 -4.54 19.05
N GLU A 114 -19.05 -5.15 19.69
CA GLU A 114 -17.89 -4.42 20.22
C GLU A 114 -16.86 -4.09 19.14
N ALA A 115 -16.98 -4.73 17.97
CA ALA A 115 -16.07 -4.56 16.83
C ALA A 115 -16.67 -3.69 15.72
N ALA A 116 -17.98 -3.46 15.74
CA ALA A 116 -18.73 -2.76 14.71
C ALA A 116 -18.72 -1.22 14.90
#